data_f5cead7d2703e751e52cae2391fa0305
#
_entry.id   f5cead7d2703e751e52cae2391fa0305
#
_cell.length_a   1.000
_cell.length_b   1.000
_cell.length_c   1.000
_cell.angle_alpha   90.00
_cell.angle_beta   90.00
_cell.angle_gamma   90.00
#
_symmetry.space_group_name_H-M   'P 1'
#
loop_
_entity.id
_entity.type
_entity.pdbx_description
1 polymer ?
#
loop_
_entity_poly.entity_id
_entity_poly.type
_entity_poly.pdbx_seq_one_letter_code
_entity_poly.pdbx_strand_id
1 'polypeptide(L)'
;MIRQVNNISVRDGNLHESDISYLKDYYATHGHFPMFQQVLIETRTDCNNHCPFCPHAFNKKPLGIMTWECYAAIIDQLVSIGYNGRVALMLSNEPLLENRLEDMIKYAKGKSQRLFLDITTNGRLLTVEMMDKLFSLGLDNININDYRGDRDTFPDKWSPSVEAVHKAYGNNPKVYFKKRRLDEKLPNYAGNIPQDFNKEDLGFCNYPFRKLTIAYNGNILLCCDDFMYNTYFGNVMKDSFIDCWNSKVYDDYRLALLENRRIGLCAKCNDGQNYSVY
;
A
#
# COMPACT_ATOMS: atom_id res chain seq x y z
N MET A 1 -17.55 -8.51 -3.19
CA MET A 1 -17.69 -8.59 -4.67
C MET A 1 -16.38 -8.07 -5.25
N ILE A 2 -15.49 -8.99 -5.66
CA ILE A 2 -14.16 -8.66 -6.17
C ILE A 2 -14.35 -8.17 -7.61
N ARG A 3 -14.08 -6.88 -7.86
CA ARG A 3 -14.08 -6.36 -9.23
C ARG A 3 -12.82 -6.87 -9.93
N GLN A 4 -12.99 -7.67 -10.97
CA GLN A 4 -11.92 -7.96 -11.93
C GLN A 4 -11.63 -6.66 -12.70
N VAL A 5 -10.44 -6.12 -12.46
CA VAL A 5 -9.88 -5.04 -13.29
C VAL A 5 -8.78 -5.69 -14.13
N ASN A 6 -8.98 -5.74 -15.44
CA ASN A 6 -8.03 -6.27 -16.42
C ASN A 6 -7.67 -7.77 -16.30
N ASN A 7 -8.64 -8.64 -16.02
CA ASN A 7 -8.47 -10.11 -15.97
C ASN A 7 -7.39 -10.64 -14.99
N ILE A 8 -6.81 -9.81 -14.14
CA ILE A 8 -5.86 -10.24 -13.12
C ILE A 8 -6.65 -10.46 -11.83
N SER A 9 -6.65 -11.69 -11.32
CA SER A 9 -7.31 -12.04 -10.07
C SER A 9 -6.69 -11.25 -8.90
N VAL A 10 -7.50 -10.36 -8.28
CA VAL A 10 -7.11 -9.62 -7.08
C VAL A 10 -7.35 -10.52 -5.86
N ARG A 11 -6.63 -11.63 -5.77
CA ARG A 11 -6.50 -12.39 -4.53
C ARG A 11 -5.16 -12.04 -3.88
N ASP A 12 -5.21 -11.91 -2.57
CA ASP A 12 -4.05 -11.56 -1.76
C ASP A 12 -2.81 -12.41 -2.09
N GLY A 13 -1.71 -11.74 -2.40
CA GLY A 13 -0.36 -12.19 -2.22
C GLY A 13 0.33 -12.90 -3.39
N ASN A 14 -0.26 -13.85 -4.07
CA ASN A 14 0.43 -14.62 -5.10
C ASN A 14 -0.22 -14.48 -6.47
N LEU A 15 0.51 -13.92 -7.44
CA LEU A 15 0.21 -14.16 -8.85
C LEU A 15 0.49 -15.64 -9.13
N HIS A 16 -0.49 -16.35 -9.68
CA HIS A 16 -0.30 -17.71 -10.18
C HIS A 16 0.64 -17.72 -11.40
N GLU A 17 1.19 -18.87 -11.76
CA GLU A 17 1.98 -19.01 -12.99
C GLU A 17 1.24 -18.49 -14.23
N SER A 18 -0.09 -18.62 -14.26
CA SER A 18 -0.95 -18.02 -15.28
C SER A 18 -0.83 -16.50 -15.39
N ASP A 19 -0.57 -15.81 -14.28
CA ASP A 19 -0.43 -14.36 -14.27
C ASP A 19 0.94 -13.92 -14.81
N ILE A 20 1.99 -14.71 -14.57
CA ILE A 20 3.33 -14.47 -15.14
C ILE A 20 3.29 -14.63 -16.66
N SER A 21 2.65 -15.68 -17.17
CA SER A 21 2.46 -15.88 -18.61
C SER A 21 1.68 -14.70 -19.21
N TYR A 22 0.57 -14.32 -18.60
CA TYR A 22 -0.23 -13.17 -19.03
C TYR A 22 0.62 -11.88 -19.10
N LEU A 23 1.43 -11.59 -18.08
CA LEU A 23 2.27 -10.38 -18.07
C LEU A 23 3.32 -10.39 -19.18
N LYS A 24 3.94 -11.56 -19.46
CA LYS A 24 4.88 -11.73 -20.55
C LYS A 24 4.23 -11.52 -21.92
N ASP A 25 3.08 -12.16 -22.14
CA ASP A 25 2.33 -12.08 -23.39
C ASP A 25 1.80 -10.66 -23.63
N TYR A 26 1.32 -10.02 -22.58
CA TYR A 26 0.85 -8.62 -22.63
C TYR A 26 1.98 -7.67 -23.02
N TYR A 27 3.14 -7.79 -22.37
CA TYR A 27 4.30 -6.96 -22.66
C TYR A 27 4.83 -7.20 -24.09
N ALA A 28 4.91 -8.46 -24.53
CA ALA A 28 5.33 -8.81 -25.88
C ALA A 28 4.38 -8.23 -26.95
N THR A 29 3.09 -8.13 -26.65
CA THR A 29 2.07 -7.63 -27.58
C THR A 29 2.00 -6.10 -27.61
N HIS A 30 2.16 -5.44 -26.45
CA HIS A 30 1.84 -4.00 -26.30
C HIS A 30 3.08 -3.13 -26.08
N GLY A 31 4.25 -3.72 -25.76
CA GLY A 31 5.47 -2.99 -25.43
C GLY A 31 5.46 -2.28 -24.07
N HIS A 32 4.46 -2.54 -23.24
CA HIS A 32 4.34 -2.03 -21.87
C HIS A 32 3.53 -3.01 -21.01
N PHE A 33 3.60 -2.87 -19.69
CA PHE A 33 2.78 -3.67 -18.77
C PHE A 33 1.37 -3.09 -18.59
N PRO A 34 0.40 -3.91 -18.11
CA PRO A 34 -0.93 -3.41 -17.75
C PRO A 34 -0.87 -2.26 -16.75
N MET A 35 -1.88 -1.38 -16.78
CA MET A 35 -1.99 -0.29 -15.83
C MET A 35 -2.08 -0.78 -14.39
N PHE A 36 -1.54 0.01 -13.47
CA PHE A 36 -1.64 -0.25 -12.03
C PHE A 36 -3.10 -0.36 -11.55
N GLN A 37 -3.32 -1.21 -10.56
CA GLN A 37 -4.64 -1.47 -9.97
C GLN A 37 -4.84 -0.75 -8.63
N GLN A 38 -3.73 -0.38 -7.99
CA GLN A 38 -3.71 0.32 -6.72
C GLN A 38 -2.76 1.51 -6.77
N VAL A 39 -3.14 2.57 -6.11
CA VAL A 39 -2.28 3.72 -5.85
C VAL A 39 -2.11 3.84 -4.33
N LEU A 40 -0.87 3.85 -3.87
CA LEU A 40 -0.52 4.04 -2.48
C LEU A 40 0.06 5.44 -2.33
N ILE A 41 -0.53 6.25 -1.46
CA ILE A 41 -0.15 7.65 -1.26
C ILE A 41 0.32 7.83 0.18
N GLU A 42 1.61 8.11 0.37
CA GLU A 42 2.16 8.45 1.68
C GLU A 42 1.88 9.92 1.98
N THR A 43 0.79 10.20 2.69
CA THR A 43 0.39 11.58 3.00
C THR A 43 1.32 12.24 4.01
N ARG A 44 1.99 11.44 4.84
CA ARG A 44 2.98 11.83 5.85
C ARG A 44 3.92 10.66 6.14
N THR A 45 5.03 10.89 6.83
CA THR A 45 6.06 9.86 7.03
C THR A 45 6.08 9.24 8.44
N ASP A 46 5.28 9.73 9.37
CA ASP A 46 5.29 9.31 10.77
C ASP A 46 4.15 8.34 11.13
N CYS A 47 4.37 7.64 12.21
CA CYS A 47 3.40 6.74 12.81
C CYS A 47 3.49 6.86 14.35
N ASN A 48 2.36 6.77 15.03
CA ASN A 48 2.29 6.78 16.51
C ASN A 48 2.48 5.39 17.12
N ASN A 49 2.94 4.41 16.31
CA ASN A 49 3.26 3.06 16.75
C ASN A 49 4.71 2.69 16.36
N HIS A 50 5.33 1.76 17.13
CA HIS A 50 6.69 1.27 16.91
C HIS A 50 6.68 -0.26 16.89
N CYS A 51 5.98 -0.84 15.91
CA CYS A 51 5.89 -2.28 15.78
C CYS A 51 7.28 -2.87 15.47
N PRO A 52 7.72 -3.94 16.16
CA PRO A 52 9.07 -4.51 16.00
C PRO A 52 9.32 -5.10 14.61
N PHE A 53 8.30 -5.38 13.85
CA PHE A 53 8.36 -5.85 12.47
C PHE A 53 8.17 -4.72 11.43
N CYS A 54 8.18 -3.46 11.85
CA CYS A 54 8.02 -2.31 10.97
C CYS A 54 9.37 -1.58 10.81
N PRO A 55 9.73 -1.09 9.62
CA PRO A 55 10.98 -0.37 9.42
C PRO A 55 11.12 0.88 10.29
N HIS A 56 10.04 1.46 10.81
CA HIS A 56 10.08 2.55 11.80
C HIS A 56 10.78 2.17 13.12
N ALA A 57 10.86 0.89 13.47
CA ALA A 57 11.59 0.42 14.64
C ALA A 57 13.11 0.46 14.43
N PHE A 58 13.57 0.41 13.18
CA PHE A 58 14.99 0.30 12.82
C PHE A 58 15.56 1.57 12.16
N ASN A 59 14.71 2.33 11.49
CA ASN A 59 15.12 3.45 10.66
C ASN A 59 14.32 4.71 11.02
N LYS A 60 15.00 5.81 11.19
CA LYS A 60 14.35 7.11 11.40
C LYS A 60 14.20 7.83 10.07
N LYS A 61 12.96 8.13 9.70
CA LYS A 61 12.65 9.08 8.64
C LYS A 61 12.50 10.48 9.24
N PRO A 62 12.95 11.55 8.56
CA PRO A 62 12.53 12.90 8.91
C PRO A 62 11.03 13.03 8.70
N LEU A 63 10.38 13.88 9.50
CA LEU A 63 8.97 14.18 9.30
C LEU A 63 8.78 14.86 7.94
N GLY A 64 8.02 14.25 7.09
CA GLY A 64 7.57 14.78 5.80
C GLY A 64 6.05 14.76 5.75
N ILE A 65 5.46 15.83 5.25
CA ILE A 65 4.01 15.97 5.06
C ILE A 65 3.79 16.36 3.61
N MET A 66 2.93 15.62 2.92
CA MET A 66 2.56 15.92 1.53
C MET A 66 1.87 17.27 1.45
N THR A 67 2.26 18.12 0.50
CA THR A 67 1.54 19.39 0.28
C THR A 67 0.16 19.11 -0.30
N TRP A 68 -0.76 20.07 -0.12
CA TRP A 68 -2.09 19.94 -0.69
C TRP A 68 -2.06 19.91 -2.23
N GLU A 69 -1.20 20.72 -2.82
CA GLU A 69 -1.00 20.81 -4.26
C GLU A 69 -0.52 19.48 -4.85
N CYS A 70 0.40 18.79 -4.12
CA CYS A 70 0.88 17.46 -4.50
C CYS A 70 -0.26 16.44 -4.46
N TYR A 71 -1.04 16.42 -3.39
CA TYR A 71 -2.20 15.53 -3.28
C TYR A 71 -3.24 15.80 -4.36
N ALA A 72 -3.57 17.08 -4.59
CA ALA A 72 -4.51 17.46 -5.63
C ALA A 72 -4.04 17.05 -7.04
N ALA A 73 -2.75 17.25 -7.34
CA ALA A 73 -2.16 16.82 -8.61
C ALA A 73 -2.26 15.30 -8.81
N ILE A 74 -2.04 14.50 -7.74
CA ILE A 74 -2.22 13.05 -7.79
C ILE A 74 -3.66 12.69 -8.17
N ILE A 75 -4.63 13.23 -7.45
CA ILE A 75 -6.05 12.93 -7.70
C ILE A 75 -6.48 13.41 -9.09
N ASP A 76 -6.08 14.61 -9.50
CA ASP A 76 -6.44 15.17 -10.80
C ASP A 76 -5.83 14.35 -11.96
N GLN A 77 -4.58 13.88 -11.84
CA GLN A 77 -4.00 12.97 -12.82
C GLN A 77 -4.75 11.61 -12.88
N LEU A 78 -5.10 11.02 -11.73
CA LEU A 78 -5.89 9.77 -11.71
C LEU A 78 -7.23 9.92 -12.41
N VAL A 79 -7.92 11.04 -12.16
CA VAL A 79 -9.21 11.33 -12.79
C VAL A 79 -9.04 11.55 -14.29
N SER A 80 -8.01 12.28 -14.72
CA SER A 80 -7.76 12.58 -16.14
C SER A 80 -7.50 11.33 -16.99
N ILE A 81 -6.90 10.29 -16.41
CA ILE A 81 -6.70 9.00 -17.09
C ILE A 81 -7.87 8.02 -16.92
N GLY A 82 -8.98 8.48 -16.35
CA GLY A 82 -10.17 7.65 -16.12
C GLY A 82 -9.98 6.53 -15.09
N TYR A 83 -9.01 6.67 -14.16
CA TYR A 83 -8.73 5.66 -13.15
C TYR A 83 -9.94 5.41 -12.24
N ASN A 84 -10.25 4.14 -12.02
CA ASN A 84 -11.39 3.70 -11.21
C ASN A 84 -10.99 2.61 -10.18
N GLY A 85 -9.70 2.48 -9.91
CA GLY A 85 -9.14 1.50 -8.99
C GLY A 85 -9.05 1.99 -7.55
N ARG A 86 -8.30 1.24 -6.76
CA ARG A 86 -8.07 1.50 -5.34
C ARG A 86 -7.05 2.62 -5.14
N VAL A 87 -7.39 3.57 -4.27
CA VAL A 87 -6.49 4.63 -3.81
C VAL A 87 -6.38 4.52 -2.29
N ALA A 88 -5.23 4.07 -1.81
CA ALA A 88 -4.95 3.93 -0.39
C ALA A 88 -4.20 5.19 0.10
N LEU A 89 -4.81 5.92 1.03
CA LEU A 89 -4.22 7.12 1.62
C LEU A 89 -3.25 6.75 2.76
N MET A 90 -2.36 5.82 2.48
CA MET A 90 -1.33 5.33 3.41
C MET A 90 -0.23 4.59 2.67
N LEU A 91 0.95 4.55 3.27
CA LEU A 91 2.08 3.72 2.88
C LEU A 91 2.71 3.11 4.14
N SER A 92 3.73 3.75 4.69
CA SER A 92 4.39 3.34 5.94
C SER A 92 4.08 4.26 7.11
N ASN A 93 2.98 5.00 7.05
CA ASN A 93 2.52 5.97 8.04
C ASN A 93 1.25 5.51 8.76
N GLU A 94 0.86 6.27 9.79
CA GLU A 94 -0.48 6.18 10.36
C GLU A 94 -1.38 7.26 9.72
N PRO A 95 -2.39 6.87 8.91
CA PRO A 95 -3.23 7.83 8.19
C PRO A 95 -4.07 8.73 9.11
N LEU A 96 -4.44 8.27 10.32
CA LEU A 96 -5.23 9.08 11.26
C LEU A 96 -4.43 10.19 11.95
N LEU A 97 -3.13 10.27 11.74
CA LEU A 97 -2.32 11.44 12.10
C LEU A 97 -2.42 12.58 11.08
N GLU A 98 -2.99 12.32 9.90
CA GLU A 98 -3.18 13.35 8.87
C GLU A 98 -4.43 14.20 9.18
N ASN A 99 -4.20 15.41 9.64
CA ASN A 99 -5.28 16.33 10.05
C ASN A 99 -6.22 16.72 8.89
N ARG A 100 -5.76 16.59 7.64
CA ARG A 100 -6.53 16.90 6.43
C ARG A 100 -7.18 15.67 5.80
N LEU A 101 -7.19 14.52 6.49
CA LEU A 101 -7.70 13.26 5.92
C LEU A 101 -9.16 13.40 5.44
N GLU A 102 -10.00 14.10 6.20
CA GLU A 102 -11.39 14.38 5.82
C GLU A 102 -11.47 15.18 4.53
N ASP A 103 -10.68 16.25 4.41
CA ASP A 103 -10.65 17.10 3.22
C ASP A 103 -10.07 16.35 2.01
N MET A 104 -9.09 15.48 2.23
CA MET A 104 -8.52 14.62 1.20
C MET A 104 -9.58 13.66 0.63
N ILE A 105 -10.34 12.99 1.50
CA ILE A 105 -11.43 12.09 1.08
C ILE A 105 -12.49 12.88 0.30
N LYS A 106 -12.94 14.01 0.86
CA LYS A 106 -13.93 14.89 0.23
C LYS A 106 -13.48 15.37 -1.14
N TYR A 107 -12.22 15.80 -1.27
CA TYR A 107 -11.67 16.25 -2.55
C TYR A 107 -11.66 15.13 -3.59
N ALA A 108 -11.10 13.97 -3.25
CA ALA A 108 -11.01 12.85 -4.18
C ALA A 108 -12.41 12.39 -4.64
N LYS A 109 -13.36 12.27 -3.72
CA LYS A 109 -14.75 11.90 -4.06
C LYS A 109 -15.48 12.98 -4.82
N GLY A 110 -15.20 14.25 -4.54
CA GLY A 110 -15.72 15.37 -5.33
C GLY A 110 -15.24 15.36 -6.78
N LYS A 111 -14.02 14.90 -7.03
CA LYS A 111 -13.45 14.75 -8.38
C LYS A 111 -13.98 13.52 -9.11
N SER A 112 -14.09 12.39 -8.43
CA SER A 112 -14.63 11.14 -9.00
C SER A 112 -15.17 10.18 -7.94
N GLN A 113 -16.44 9.85 -8.03
CA GLN A 113 -17.07 8.81 -7.21
C GLN A 113 -16.57 7.38 -7.54
N ARG A 114 -15.83 7.23 -8.65
CA ARG A 114 -15.30 5.94 -9.09
C ARG A 114 -14.03 5.53 -8.36
N LEU A 115 -13.31 6.48 -7.77
CA LEU A 115 -12.13 6.18 -6.96
C LEU A 115 -12.56 5.37 -5.73
N PHE A 116 -11.94 4.22 -5.52
CA PHE A 116 -12.18 3.41 -4.32
C PHE A 116 -11.14 3.82 -3.26
N LEU A 117 -11.59 4.63 -2.30
CA LEU A 117 -10.73 5.16 -1.23
C LEU A 117 -10.68 4.19 -0.05
N ASP A 118 -9.47 3.87 0.39
CA ASP A 118 -9.28 3.10 1.60
C ASP A 118 -8.11 3.56 2.45
N ILE A 119 -8.14 3.18 3.73
CA ILE A 119 -7.04 3.36 4.67
C ILE A 119 -6.80 2.07 5.45
N THR A 120 -5.55 1.92 5.92
CA THR A 120 -5.20 0.93 6.94
C THR A 120 -4.64 1.66 8.13
N THR A 121 -5.20 1.43 9.32
CA THR A 121 -4.84 2.13 10.55
C THR A 121 -4.50 1.15 11.67
N ASN A 122 -3.67 1.59 12.62
CA ASN A 122 -3.42 0.87 13.86
C ASN A 122 -4.55 0.99 14.90
N GLY A 123 -5.58 1.78 14.61
CA GLY A 123 -6.78 1.92 15.42
C GLY A 123 -6.64 2.74 16.70
N ARG A 124 -5.46 3.24 17.08
CA ARG A 124 -5.25 3.93 18.35
C ARG A 124 -6.00 5.25 18.49
N LEU A 125 -6.25 5.92 17.38
CA LEU A 125 -6.95 7.21 17.33
C LEU A 125 -8.40 7.09 16.89
N LEU A 126 -8.88 5.86 16.63
CA LEU A 126 -10.24 5.65 16.16
C LEU A 126 -11.28 5.92 17.22
N THR A 127 -12.36 6.59 16.81
CA THR A 127 -13.62 6.69 17.51
C THR A 127 -14.78 6.34 16.59
N VAL A 128 -15.96 6.06 17.15
CA VAL A 128 -17.16 5.78 16.36
C VAL A 128 -17.55 7.02 15.53
N GLU A 129 -17.49 8.21 16.13
CA GLU A 129 -17.80 9.48 15.47
C GLU A 129 -16.86 9.75 14.27
N MET A 130 -15.57 9.42 14.41
CA MET A 130 -14.60 9.52 13.31
C MET A 130 -14.97 8.55 12.18
N MET A 131 -15.35 7.32 12.49
CA MET A 131 -15.79 6.35 11.50
C MET A 131 -17.03 6.82 10.73
N ASP A 132 -18.05 7.31 11.46
CA ASP A 132 -19.27 7.87 10.87
C ASP A 132 -18.91 9.02 9.91
N LYS A 133 -18.03 9.90 10.35
CA LYS A 133 -17.58 11.03 9.54
C LYS A 133 -16.86 10.61 8.27
N LEU A 134 -15.86 9.74 8.38
CA LEU A 134 -15.08 9.28 7.22
C LEU A 134 -15.97 8.57 6.18
N PHE A 135 -16.90 7.73 6.61
CA PHE A 135 -17.86 7.09 5.71
C PHE A 135 -18.85 8.07 5.09
N SER A 136 -19.32 9.07 5.84
CA SER A 136 -20.20 10.11 5.30
C SER A 136 -19.52 10.95 4.21
N LEU A 137 -18.21 11.11 4.27
CA LEU A 137 -17.40 11.80 3.26
C LEU A 137 -17.06 10.94 2.05
N GLY A 138 -17.34 9.63 2.11
CA GLY A 138 -17.17 8.74 0.99
C GLY A 138 -15.98 7.78 1.09
N LEU A 139 -15.38 7.58 2.28
CA LEU A 139 -14.42 6.47 2.45
C LEU A 139 -15.11 5.14 2.13
N ASP A 140 -14.49 4.32 1.28
CA ASP A 140 -15.10 3.07 0.84
C ASP A 140 -14.73 1.89 1.73
N ASN A 141 -13.55 1.91 2.34
CA ASN A 141 -13.07 0.82 3.17
C ASN A 141 -12.06 1.29 4.22
N ILE A 142 -12.04 0.61 5.36
CA ILE A 142 -11.02 0.77 6.40
C ILE A 142 -10.56 -0.58 6.91
N ASN A 143 -9.24 -0.76 6.99
CA ASN A 143 -8.61 -1.93 7.60
C ASN A 143 -8.03 -1.51 8.96
N ILE A 144 -8.48 -2.13 10.03
CA ILE A 144 -8.07 -1.84 11.40
C ILE A 144 -7.18 -2.98 11.89
N ASN A 145 -5.89 -2.69 12.09
CA ASN A 145 -4.91 -3.63 12.63
C ASN A 145 -4.64 -3.29 14.10
N ASP A 146 -5.18 -4.06 15.02
CA ASP A 146 -4.91 -3.92 16.46
C ASP A 146 -3.65 -4.69 16.81
N TYR A 147 -2.54 -3.97 16.98
CA TYR A 147 -1.22 -4.54 17.29
C TYR A 147 -1.05 -4.75 18.79
N ARG A 148 -0.99 -6.00 19.21
CA ARG A 148 -1.03 -6.40 20.63
C ARG A 148 0.01 -7.50 20.86
N GLY A 149 0.41 -7.75 22.06
CA GLY A 149 1.18 -8.89 22.54
C GLY A 149 1.90 -9.83 21.56
N ASP A 150 2.61 -10.77 22.06
CA ASP A 150 3.19 -11.89 21.30
C ASP A 150 2.33 -13.16 21.42
N ARG A 151 2.87 -14.31 21.01
CA ARG A 151 2.17 -15.60 21.07
C ARG A 151 1.67 -15.95 22.48
N ASP A 152 2.45 -15.63 23.50
CA ASP A 152 2.17 -16.04 24.89
C ASP A 152 1.31 -14.99 25.63
N THR A 153 1.37 -13.74 25.21
CA THR A 153 0.68 -12.61 25.85
C THR A 153 -0.44 -12.01 25.00
N PHE A 154 -0.82 -12.66 23.90
CA PHE A 154 -1.80 -12.15 22.96
C PHE A 154 -3.20 -12.06 23.60
N PRO A 155 -3.79 -10.86 23.75
CA PRO A 155 -5.04 -10.70 24.47
C PRO A 155 -6.25 -11.12 23.65
N ASP A 156 -7.24 -11.72 24.31
CA ASP A 156 -8.51 -12.11 23.68
C ASP A 156 -9.36 -10.91 23.24
N LYS A 157 -9.28 -9.81 24.00
CA LYS A 157 -10.08 -8.59 23.72
C LYS A 157 -9.37 -7.63 22.79
N TRP A 158 -10.13 -6.82 22.09
CA TRP A 158 -9.61 -5.67 21.34
C TRP A 158 -9.04 -4.60 22.29
N SER A 159 -8.18 -3.71 21.78
CA SER A 159 -7.80 -2.50 22.51
C SER A 159 -9.01 -1.60 22.75
N PRO A 160 -9.04 -0.76 23.78
CA PRO A 160 -10.25 0.00 24.13
C PRO A 160 -10.82 0.84 22.99
N SER A 161 -9.97 1.51 22.19
CA SER A 161 -10.41 2.29 21.02
C SER A 161 -11.01 1.39 19.92
N VAL A 162 -10.38 0.26 19.65
CA VAL A 162 -10.84 -0.69 18.63
C VAL A 162 -12.09 -1.42 19.12
N GLU A 163 -12.22 -1.74 20.41
CA GLU A 163 -13.39 -2.42 20.99
C GLU A 163 -14.67 -1.62 20.78
N ALA A 164 -14.62 -0.31 21.01
CA ALA A 164 -15.81 0.56 20.82
C ALA A 164 -16.24 0.57 19.34
N VAL A 165 -15.27 0.70 18.43
CA VAL A 165 -15.53 0.68 16.99
C VAL A 165 -15.98 -0.70 16.52
N HIS A 166 -15.41 -1.79 17.06
CA HIS A 166 -15.81 -3.15 16.72
C HIS A 166 -17.24 -3.45 17.12
N LYS A 167 -17.72 -2.94 18.27
CA LYS A 167 -19.14 -3.06 18.66
C LYS A 167 -20.09 -2.37 17.67
N ALA A 168 -19.69 -1.21 17.15
CA ALA A 168 -20.52 -0.43 16.23
C ALA A 168 -20.45 -0.97 14.78
N TYR A 169 -19.28 -1.43 14.35
CA TYR A 169 -18.97 -1.70 12.94
C TYR A 169 -18.53 -3.14 12.63
N GLY A 170 -18.53 -4.06 13.59
CA GLY A 170 -18.01 -5.43 13.41
C GLY A 170 -18.67 -6.24 12.30
N ASN A 171 -19.92 -5.90 11.95
CA ASN A 171 -20.66 -6.52 10.84
C ASN A 171 -20.69 -5.67 9.57
N ASN A 172 -20.01 -4.52 9.53
CA ASN A 172 -20.00 -3.65 8.37
C ASN A 172 -19.02 -4.19 7.32
N PRO A 173 -19.46 -4.49 6.08
CA PRO A 173 -18.60 -5.07 5.05
C PRO A 173 -17.51 -4.14 4.52
N LYS A 174 -17.54 -2.87 4.92
CA LYS A 174 -16.51 -1.87 4.60
C LYS A 174 -15.41 -1.78 5.66
N VAL A 175 -15.52 -2.55 6.77
CA VAL A 175 -14.58 -2.48 7.88
C VAL A 175 -13.95 -3.85 8.11
N TYR A 176 -12.63 -3.89 8.07
CA TYR A 176 -11.86 -5.10 8.28
C TYR A 176 -11.10 -4.98 9.61
N PHE A 177 -11.33 -5.92 10.52
CA PHE A 177 -10.67 -5.97 11.81
C PHE A 177 -9.65 -7.12 11.83
N LYS A 178 -8.42 -6.82 12.18
CA LYS A 178 -7.38 -7.82 12.37
C LYS A 178 -6.61 -7.56 13.65
N LYS A 179 -6.57 -8.57 14.50
CA LYS A 179 -5.61 -8.61 15.61
C LYS A 179 -4.25 -9.03 15.06
N ARG A 180 -3.24 -8.24 15.37
CA ARG A 180 -1.86 -8.46 14.91
C ARG A 180 -0.95 -8.68 16.12
N ARG A 181 -0.14 -9.72 16.07
CA ARG A 181 0.86 -9.99 17.10
C ARG A 181 2.13 -9.19 16.83
N LEU A 182 2.84 -8.81 17.88
CA LEU A 182 4.10 -8.09 17.78
C LEU A 182 5.28 -8.97 17.36
N ASP A 183 5.15 -10.31 17.49
CA ASP A 183 6.13 -11.31 17.06
C ASP A 183 5.89 -11.85 15.64
N GLU A 184 5.00 -11.25 14.87
CA GLU A 184 4.77 -11.64 13.48
C GLU A 184 6.03 -11.42 12.62
N LYS A 185 6.32 -12.39 11.77
CA LYS A 185 7.36 -12.25 10.75
C LYS A 185 6.74 -11.67 9.49
N LEU A 186 7.15 -10.48 9.13
CA LEU A 186 6.77 -9.80 7.91
C LEU A 186 7.99 -9.64 6.99
N PRO A 187 7.80 -9.28 5.72
CA PRO A 187 8.91 -8.97 4.82
C PRO A 187 9.89 -7.95 5.41
N ASN A 188 11.14 -8.02 4.98
CA ASN A 188 12.22 -7.17 5.50
C ASN A 188 12.20 -5.74 4.93
N TYR A 189 11.15 -5.35 4.21
CA TYR A 189 11.02 -4.03 3.58
C TYR A 189 12.28 -3.64 2.79
N ALA A 190 12.65 -4.50 1.83
CA ALA A 190 13.83 -4.32 0.97
C ALA A 190 15.13 -4.08 1.75
N GLY A 191 15.31 -4.81 2.86
CA GLY A 191 16.49 -4.75 3.72
C GLY A 191 16.46 -3.68 4.80
N ASN A 192 15.32 -2.99 5.00
CA ASN A 192 15.16 -1.99 6.07
C ASN A 192 14.90 -2.61 7.45
N ILE A 193 14.56 -3.90 7.50
CA ILE A 193 14.48 -4.71 8.71
C ILE A 193 15.56 -5.78 8.63
N PRO A 194 16.45 -5.89 9.63
CA PRO A 194 17.48 -6.94 9.66
C PRO A 194 16.83 -8.32 9.73
N GLN A 195 16.92 -9.09 8.67
CA GLN A 195 16.43 -10.47 8.59
C GLN A 195 17.31 -11.26 7.61
N ASP A 196 17.71 -12.46 8.02
CA ASP A 196 18.32 -13.41 7.12
C ASP A 196 17.24 -14.10 6.29
N PHE A 197 17.52 -14.28 5.00
CA PHE A 197 16.65 -15.00 4.08
C PHE A 197 17.45 -15.70 2.99
N ASN A 198 16.92 -16.83 2.51
CA ASN A 198 17.46 -17.49 1.35
C ASN A 198 16.81 -16.95 0.08
N LYS A 199 17.63 -16.47 -0.87
CA LYS A 199 17.14 -15.92 -2.14
C LYS A 199 16.49 -16.98 -3.05
N GLU A 200 16.87 -18.24 -2.89
CA GLU A 200 16.33 -19.35 -3.68
C GLU A 200 14.86 -19.67 -3.30
N ASP A 201 14.45 -19.29 -2.09
CA ASP A 201 13.08 -19.48 -1.59
C ASP A 201 12.12 -18.35 -1.99
N LEU A 202 12.60 -17.36 -2.75
CA LEU A 202 11.80 -16.21 -3.14
C LEU A 202 10.96 -16.52 -4.37
N GLY A 203 9.64 -16.43 -4.19
CA GLY A 203 8.69 -16.46 -5.28
C GLY A 203 8.63 -15.15 -6.08
N PHE A 204 7.69 -15.07 -6.98
CA PHE A 204 7.42 -13.91 -7.80
C PHE A 204 6.84 -12.75 -6.98
N CYS A 205 7.42 -11.55 -7.11
CA CYS A 205 6.88 -10.34 -6.50
C CYS A 205 6.02 -9.57 -7.48
N ASN A 206 4.75 -9.35 -7.13
CA ASN A 206 3.77 -8.69 -8.00
C ASN A 206 3.62 -7.17 -7.76
N TYR A 207 4.25 -6.61 -6.74
CA TYR A 207 4.04 -5.20 -6.37
C TYR A 207 4.33 -4.22 -7.50
N PRO A 208 5.45 -4.30 -8.24
CA PRO A 208 5.74 -3.39 -9.34
C PRO A 208 4.80 -3.50 -10.54
N PHE A 209 3.99 -4.56 -10.61
CA PHE A 209 3.01 -4.77 -11.69
C PHE A 209 1.60 -4.28 -11.33
N ARG A 210 1.36 -3.99 -10.04
CA ARG A 210 0.00 -3.73 -9.56
C ARG A 210 -0.15 -2.43 -8.80
N LYS A 211 0.94 -1.92 -8.19
CA LYS A 211 0.89 -0.81 -7.24
C LYS A 211 1.72 0.36 -7.73
N LEU A 212 1.09 1.50 -7.97
CA LEU A 212 1.79 2.77 -8.09
C LEU A 212 2.00 3.33 -6.68
N THR A 213 3.25 3.52 -6.29
CA THR A 213 3.61 3.99 -4.94
C THR A 213 4.15 5.40 -5.00
N ILE A 214 3.56 6.31 -4.22
CA ILE A 214 3.88 7.73 -4.24
C ILE A 214 4.27 8.18 -2.82
N ALA A 215 5.50 8.67 -2.67
CA ALA A 215 6.00 9.23 -1.42
C ALA A 215 5.40 10.60 -1.12
N TYR A 216 5.53 11.06 0.13
CA TYR A 216 4.99 12.36 0.59
C TYR A 216 5.43 13.58 -0.22
N ASN A 217 6.59 13.51 -0.89
CA ASN A 217 7.15 14.57 -1.72
C ASN A 217 6.76 14.45 -3.20
N GLY A 218 5.85 13.54 -3.54
CA GLY A 218 5.40 13.28 -4.90
C GLY A 218 6.28 12.37 -5.73
N ASN A 219 7.38 11.86 -5.20
CA ASN A 219 8.24 10.92 -5.91
C ASN A 219 7.54 9.57 -6.10
N ILE A 220 7.65 9.02 -7.30
CA ILE A 220 7.17 7.67 -7.61
C ILE A 220 8.28 6.69 -7.28
N LEU A 221 7.93 5.69 -6.47
CA LEU A 221 8.80 4.64 -5.96
C LEU A 221 8.50 3.30 -6.62
N LEU A 222 9.44 2.35 -6.54
CA LEU A 222 9.27 1.00 -7.06
C LEU A 222 8.09 0.25 -6.43
N CYS A 223 7.99 0.31 -5.11
CA CYS A 223 6.95 -0.39 -4.33
C CYS A 223 6.84 0.15 -2.91
N CYS A 224 5.88 -0.41 -2.15
CA CYS A 224 5.64 -0.03 -0.75
C CYS A 224 6.79 -0.40 0.21
N ASP A 225 7.71 -1.28 -0.18
CA ASP A 225 8.85 -1.70 0.66
C ASP A 225 10.06 -0.77 0.52
N ASP A 226 10.00 0.18 -0.41
CA ASP A 226 11.04 1.22 -0.53
C ASP A 226 10.89 2.29 0.56
N PHE A 227 11.06 1.87 1.79
CA PHE A 227 10.86 2.70 2.96
C PHE A 227 11.73 3.95 2.99
N MET A 228 12.99 3.87 2.54
CA MET A 228 13.95 4.96 2.58
C MET A 228 14.08 5.73 1.25
N TYR A 229 13.11 5.53 0.31
CA TYR A 229 13.07 6.23 -0.99
C TYR A 229 14.34 6.04 -1.83
N ASN A 230 14.82 4.78 -1.90
CA ASN A 230 16.03 4.42 -2.65
C ASN A 230 15.83 4.39 -4.16
N THR A 231 14.59 4.41 -4.63
CA THR A 231 14.25 4.41 -6.05
C THR A 231 13.53 5.69 -6.45
N TYR A 232 13.64 6.04 -7.73
CA TYR A 232 13.00 7.22 -8.29
C TYR A 232 12.61 6.95 -9.75
N PHE A 233 11.33 7.04 -10.06
CA PHE A 233 10.78 6.82 -11.40
C PHE A 233 10.06 8.03 -11.97
N GLY A 234 10.18 9.18 -11.32
CA GLY A 234 9.54 10.44 -11.67
C GLY A 234 8.89 11.10 -10.47
N ASN A 235 8.30 12.27 -10.70
CA ASN A 235 7.63 13.04 -9.66
C ASN A 235 6.30 13.57 -10.19
N VAL A 236 5.22 13.34 -9.46
CA VAL A 236 3.82 13.68 -9.85
C VAL A 236 3.59 15.16 -10.17
N MET A 237 4.46 16.05 -9.67
CA MET A 237 4.38 17.48 -9.94
C MET A 237 5.01 17.87 -11.29
N LYS A 238 5.71 16.95 -11.96
CA LYS A 238 6.48 17.21 -13.18
C LYS A 238 6.17 16.22 -14.31
N ASP A 239 5.82 15.00 -13.92
CA ASP A 239 5.75 13.88 -14.84
C ASP A 239 4.34 13.28 -14.84
N SER A 240 3.93 12.66 -15.94
CA SER A 240 2.67 11.92 -16.00
C SER A 240 2.83 10.53 -15.39
N PHE A 241 1.76 10.02 -14.74
CA PHE A 241 1.75 8.65 -14.21
C PHE A 241 2.00 7.60 -15.30
N ILE A 242 1.47 7.83 -16.49
CA ILE A 242 1.60 6.90 -17.62
C ILE A 242 3.06 6.80 -18.04
N ASP A 243 3.73 7.94 -18.18
CA ASP A 243 5.14 7.97 -18.61
C ASP A 243 6.06 7.35 -17.56
N CYS A 244 5.81 7.64 -16.27
CA CYS A 244 6.57 7.04 -15.17
C CYS A 244 6.34 5.53 -15.10
N TRP A 245 5.07 5.08 -15.20
CA TRP A 245 4.68 3.67 -15.12
C TRP A 245 5.24 2.85 -16.27
N ASN A 246 5.32 3.43 -17.47
CA ASN A 246 5.83 2.79 -18.69
C ASN A 246 7.29 3.15 -18.98
N SER A 247 8.00 3.72 -18.00
CA SER A 247 9.42 4.06 -18.20
C SER A 247 10.27 2.81 -18.32
N LYS A 248 11.29 2.87 -19.19
CA LYS A 248 12.22 1.76 -19.37
C LYS A 248 12.88 1.31 -18.08
N VAL A 249 13.22 2.26 -17.20
CA VAL A 249 13.87 1.95 -15.91
C VAL A 249 12.91 1.16 -15.00
N TYR A 250 11.62 1.45 -15.03
CA TYR A 250 10.63 0.69 -14.27
C TYR A 250 10.44 -0.70 -14.89
N ASP A 251 10.43 -0.81 -16.21
CA ASP A 251 10.28 -2.07 -16.91
C ASP A 251 11.51 -2.98 -16.72
N ASP A 252 12.73 -2.45 -16.59
CA ASP A 252 13.92 -3.23 -16.28
C ASP A 252 13.77 -4.01 -14.95
N TYR A 253 13.15 -3.42 -13.92
CA TYR A 253 12.81 -4.13 -12.67
C TYR A 253 11.76 -5.22 -12.88
N ARG A 254 10.70 -4.92 -13.64
CA ARG A 254 9.62 -5.87 -13.93
C ARG A 254 10.09 -7.06 -14.74
N LEU A 255 10.84 -6.81 -15.82
CA LEU A 255 11.42 -7.86 -16.66
C LEU A 255 12.37 -8.76 -15.87
N ALA A 256 13.21 -8.17 -15.01
CA ALA A 256 14.07 -8.95 -14.14
C ALA A 256 13.26 -9.88 -13.21
N LEU A 257 12.15 -9.38 -12.62
CA LEU A 257 11.27 -10.19 -11.77
C LEU A 257 10.59 -11.32 -12.55
N LEU A 258 10.16 -11.09 -13.80
CA LEU A 258 9.58 -12.14 -14.66
C LEU A 258 10.59 -13.23 -15.04
N GLU A 259 11.88 -12.93 -14.98
CA GLU A 259 12.99 -13.87 -15.20
C GLU A 259 13.52 -14.47 -13.87
N ASN A 260 12.77 -14.29 -12.77
CA ASN A 260 13.19 -14.70 -11.43
C ASN A 260 14.53 -14.10 -10.99
N ARG A 261 14.85 -12.91 -11.50
CA ARG A 261 16.05 -12.13 -11.11
C ARG A 261 15.63 -10.93 -10.25
N ARG A 262 16.42 -10.63 -9.27
CA ARG A 262 16.19 -9.48 -8.39
C ARG A 262 17.34 -8.50 -8.50
N ILE A 263 17.05 -7.30 -9.00
CA ILE A 263 18.03 -6.23 -9.23
C ILE A 263 17.80 -5.06 -8.26
N GLY A 264 18.80 -4.23 -8.07
CA GLY A 264 18.73 -3.00 -7.29
C GLY A 264 18.10 -3.19 -5.90
N LEU A 265 17.01 -2.49 -5.64
CA LEU A 265 16.27 -2.58 -4.38
C LEU A 265 15.77 -4.00 -4.11
N CYS A 266 15.25 -4.69 -5.13
CA CYS A 266 14.71 -6.05 -5.01
C CYS A 266 15.77 -7.07 -4.59
N ALA A 267 17.05 -6.84 -4.86
CA ALA A 267 18.14 -7.74 -4.47
C ALA A 267 18.32 -7.87 -2.94
N LYS A 268 17.80 -6.91 -2.18
CA LYS A 268 17.81 -6.89 -0.71
C LYS A 268 16.48 -7.28 -0.07
N CYS A 269 15.45 -7.53 -0.88
CA CYS A 269 14.08 -7.75 -0.46
C CYS A 269 13.78 -9.24 -0.37
N ASN A 270 13.11 -9.65 0.71
CA ASN A 270 12.61 -11.01 0.88
C ASN A 270 11.07 -11.12 0.67
N ASP A 271 10.41 -10.09 0.18
CA ASP A 271 9.01 -10.19 -0.20
C ASP A 271 8.85 -11.10 -1.42
N GLY A 272 7.73 -11.82 -1.49
CA GLY A 272 7.51 -12.93 -2.42
C GLY A 272 7.77 -14.31 -1.79
N GLN A 273 8.27 -14.38 -0.55
CA GLN A 273 8.16 -15.60 0.24
C GLN A 273 6.69 -15.81 0.63
N ASN A 274 6.25 -17.07 0.62
CA ASN A 274 4.96 -17.46 1.18
C ASN A 274 5.01 -17.28 2.70
N TYR A 275 4.78 -16.06 3.17
CA TYR A 275 4.50 -15.87 4.60
C TYR A 275 3.11 -16.46 4.84
N SER A 276 3.06 -17.63 5.49
CA SER A 276 1.82 -18.15 6.02
C SER A 276 1.32 -17.14 7.06
N VAL A 277 0.34 -16.37 6.69
CA VAL A 277 -0.39 -15.50 7.63
C VAL A 277 -1.30 -16.44 8.39
N TYR A 278 -0.84 -16.91 9.57
CA TYR A 278 -1.63 -17.69 10.51
C TYR A 278 -2.64 -16.79 11.22
#